data_a71423dec93aca30fc58ae92ec599f0f
#
_entry.id   a71423dec93aca30fc58ae92ec599f0f
#
_cell.length_a   1.000
_cell.length_b   1.000
_cell.length_c   1.000
_cell.angle_alpha   90.00
_cell.angle_beta   90.00
_cell.angle_gamma   90.00
#
_symmetry.space_group_name_H-M   'P 1'
#
loop_
_entity.id
_entity.type
_entity.pdbx_description
1 polymer ?
#
loop_
_entity_poly.entity_id
_entity_poly.type
_entity_poly.pdbx_seq_one_letter_code
_entity_poly.pdbx_strand_id
1 'polypeptide(L)'
;MKGAQKLFRTWVCLSVLVAFNVAGIHVAMAADEKKKPRRVPAISQSLYKQMSEAQIMIDPDSMPREEGEPAPVPKGTPQDGINKLLEMTQRKKLNSNELSQLWNLLAFGYYTLENVPRTIYAYEQVVAAGKVGVITEALEKNALRALFQLNYSIEKYREALSYIKQWETLNGGPDAAVSYLKATANYQLENFRQALKWAIEVEDIVEAENREMKENWLYLQVVLYNELEDMDNVIRVLERMVVDFPKKQYWMHLAGMYTEKEWDDRSLSAYYAIYAQGMFSKDSEVVMLSQRLLNAEVPFEAASVLEQGLKDEIVEANEKNLRLLATCYTLSQDMAKAIDAWERASQYA
;
A
#
# COMPACT_ATOMS: atom_id res chain seq x y z
N MET A 1 -10.40 11.08 -15.06
CA MET A 1 -10.84 10.63 -13.74
C MET A 1 -11.16 9.13 -13.63
N LYS A 2 -11.96 8.48 -14.50
CA LYS A 2 -12.25 7.02 -14.40
C LYS A 2 -11.05 6.07 -14.61
N GLY A 3 -9.96 6.49 -15.23
CA GLY A 3 -8.76 5.68 -15.48
C GLY A 3 -7.84 5.53 -14.27
N ALA A 4 -7.71 6.55 -13.44
CA ALA A 4 -6.87 6.54 -12.24
C ALA A 4 -7.48 5.65 -11.13
N GLN A 5 -8.81 5.62 -11.04
CA GLN A 5 -9.52 4.73 -10.11
C GLN A 5 -9.32 3.24 -10.44
N LYS A 6 -9.19 2.88 -11.73
CA LYS A 6 -8.95 1.49 -12.15
C LYS A 6 -7.52 1.02 -11.84
N LEU A 7 -6.53 1.88 -11.99
CA LEU A 7 -5.12 1.59 -11.67
C LEU A 7 -4.89 1.46 -10.15
N PHE A 8 -5.55 2.28 -9.35
CA PHE A 8 -5.47 2.19 -7.89
C PHE A 8 -6.15 0.91 -7.34
N ARG A 9 -7.28 0.49 -7.93
CA ARG A 9 -7.93 -0.78 -7.59
C ARG A 9 -7.04 -2.01 -7.82
N THR A 10 -6.22 -2.02 -8.87
CA THR A 10 -5.33 -3.15 -9.20
C THR A 10 -4.08 -3.20 -8.31
N TRP A 11 -3.58 -2.06 -7.86
CA TRP A 11 -2.36 -1.98 -7.04
C TRP A 11 -2.58 -2.34 -5.57
N VAL A 12 -3.75 -2.00 -5.01
CA VAL A 12 -4.10 -2.34 -3.62
C VAL A 12 -4.40 -3.84 -3.45
N CYS A 13 -4.95 -4.50 -4.48
CA CYS A 13 -5.19 -5.94 -4.44
C CYS A 13 -3.91 -6.80 -4.50
N LEU A 14 -2.80 -6.29 -5.07
CA LEU A 14 -1.57 -7.10 -5.26
C LEU A 14 -0.64 -7.10 -4.03
N SER A 15 -0.83 -6.20 -3.07
CA SER A 15 0.06 -6.07 -1.90
C SER A 15 -0.40 -6.83 -0.65
N VAL A 16 -1.54 -7.53 -0.69
CA VAL A 16 -2.11 -8.29 0.45
C VAL A 16 -1.72 -9.77 0.45
N LEU A 17 -1.02 -10.25 -0.58
CA LEU A 17 -0.45 -11.61 -0.61
C LEU A 17 0.89 -11.63 0.11
N VAL A 18 0.88 -11.73 1.45
CA VAL A 18 2.12 -11.96 2.20
C VAL A 18 1.94 -12.92 3.36
N ALA A 19 2.63 -14.02 3.16
CA ALA A 19 3.39 -14.76 4.16
C ALA A 19 2.73 -15.05 5.51
N PHE A 20 2.26 -16.26 5.63
CA PHE A 20 2.29 -16.97 6.90
C PHE A 20 3.76 -17.14 7.32
N ASN A 21 4.33 -16.14 7.99
CA ASN A 21 5.60 -16.30 8.65
C ASN A 21 5.36 -16.82 10.06
N VAL A 22 5.60 -18.09 10.26
CA VAL A 22 5.86 -18.67 11.57
C VAL A 22 7.32 -18.36 11.89
N ALA A 23 7.59 -17.13 12.32
CA ALA A 23 8.90 -16.77 12.86
C ALA A 23 8.70 -15.97 14.14
N GLY A 24 9.41 -16.37 15.17
CA GLY A 24 9.33 -15.81 16.51
C GLY A 24 9.55 -14.30 16.56
N ILE A 25 8.64 -13.62 17.22
CA ILE A 25 8.65 -12.19 17.43
C ILE A 25 9.40 -11.90 18.73
N HIS A 26 10.56 -11.26 18.61
CA HIS A 26 11.09 -10.48 19.72
C HIS A 26 10.43 -9.10 19.68
N VAL A 27 9.47 -8.87 20.59
CA VAL A 27 8.81 -7.58 20.77
C VAL A 27 9.60 -6.78 21.80
N ALA A 28 9.98 -5.57 21.43
CA ALA A 28 10.45 -4.55 22.35
C ALA A 28 9.32 -4.20 23.33
N MET A 29 9.60 -4.31 24.63
CA MET A 29 8.64 -4.07 25.71
C MET A 29 8.45 -2.58 25.93
N ALA A 30 7.30 -2.04 25.53
CA ALA A 30 6.69 -0.90 26.24
C ALA A 30 5.97 -1.45 27.47
N ALA A 31 6.09 -0.79 28.61
CA ALA A 31 5.52 -1.22 29.88
C ALA A 31 4.00 -1.17 29.84
N ASP A 32 3.36 -2.26 29.50
CA ASP A 32 1.92 -2.44 29.60
C ASP A 32 1.59 -3.22 30.87
N GLU A 33 0.56 -2.79 31.59
CA GLU A 33 0.04 -3.51 32.77
C GLU A 33 -0.17 -4.98 32.36
N LYS A 34 0.61 -5.88 32.92
CA LYS A 34 0.60 -7.31 32.59
C LYS A 34 -0.79 -7.89 32.85
N LYS A 35 -1.65 -7.91 31.83
CA LYS A 35 -2.88 -8.71 31.86
C LYS A 35 -2.50 -10.14 32.25
N LYS A 36 -3.15 -10.67 33.32
CA LYS A 36 -2.88 -12.05 33.74
C LYS A 36 -3.13 -13.01 32.57
N PRO A 37 -2.18 -13.91 32.26
CA PRO A 37 -2.34 -14.84 31.14
C PRO A 37 -3.63 -15.67 31.31
N ARG A 38 -4.39 -15.83 30.25
CA ARG A 38 -5.62 -16.64 30.23
C ARG A 38 -5.26 -18.09 30.56
N ARG A 39 -5.94 -18.70 31.54
CA ARG A 39 -5.81 -20.14 31.81
C ARG A 39 -6.65 -20.90 30.80
N VAL A 40 -6.00 -21.44 29.78
CA VAL A 40 -6.64 -22.12 28.66
C VAL A 40 -6.64 -23.64 28.92
N PRO A 41 -7.74 -24.35 28.68
CA PRO A 41 -7.80 -25.79 28.79
C PRO A 41 -6.78 -26.46 27.85
N ALA A 42 -6.13 -27.54 28.32
CA ALA A 42 -5.18 -28.29 27.50
C ALA A 42 -5.91 -29.06 26.38
N ILE A 43 -5.17 -29.30 25.29
CA ILE A 43 -5.58 -30.22 24.22
C ILE A 43 -5.21 -31.62 24.61
N SER A 44 -6.12 -32.58 24.47
CA SER A 44 -5.81 -34.00 24.75
C SER A 44 -4.81 -34.55 23.73
N GLN A 45 -3.89 -35.38 24.19
CA GLN A 45 -2.85 -35.96 23.34
C GLN A 45 -3.44 -36.75 22.16
N SER A 46 -4.53 -37.46 22.40
CA SER A 46 -5.25 -38.21 21.34
C SER A 46 -5.80 -37.29 20.25
N LEU A 47 -6.38 -36.12 20.64
CA LEU A 47 -6.90 -35.15 19.69
C LEU A 47 -5.78 -34.49 18.90
N TYR A 48 -4.70 -34.08 19.58
CA TYR A 48 -3.52 -33.48 18.95
C TYR A 48 -2.93 -34.40 17.87
N LYS A 49 -2.77 -35.73 18.16
CA LYS A 49 -2.28 -36.69 17.16
C LYS A 49 -3.19 -36.75 15.92
N GLN A 50 -4.52 -36.77 16.11
CA GLN A 50 -5.47 -36.81 14.99
C GLN A 50 -5.50 -35.54 14.20
N MET A 51 -5.32 -34.37 14.84
CA MET A 51 -5.15 -33.07 14.18
C MET A 51 -3.89 -33.02 13.33
N SER A 52 -2.76 -33.49 13.86
CA SER A 52 -1.50 -33.55 13.11
C SER A 52 -1.59 -34.47 11.89
N GLU A 53 -2.25 -35.63 12.02
CA GLU A 53 -2.52 -36.52 10.87
C GLU A 53 -3.38 -35.83 9.80
N ALA A 54 -4.40 -35.08 10.20
CA ALA A 54 -5.23 -34.32 9.26
C ALA A 54 -4.48 -33.15 8.61
N GLN A 55 -3.62 -32.48 9.38
CA GLN A 55 -2.77 -31.40 8.85
C GLN A 55 -1.79 -31.92 7.80
N ILE A 56 -1.15 -33.09 8.03
CA ILE A 56 -0.28 -33.74 7.04
C ILE A 56 -1.04 -34.07 5.74
N MET A 57 -2.32 -34.46 5.84
CA MET A 57 -3.13 -34.69 4.64
C MET A 57 -3.43 -33.40 3.89
N ILE A 58 -3.66 -32.28 4.59
CA ILE A 58 -3.96 -30.98 4.00
C ILE A 58 -2.72 -30.39 3.34
N ASP A 59 -1.62 -30.32 4.10
CA ASP A 59 -0.36 -29.76 3.63
C ASP A 59 0.80 -30.37 4.44
N PRO A 60 1.50 -31.38 3.90
CA PRO A 60 2.62 -32.02 4.58
C PRO A 60 3.80 -31.10 4.83
N ASP A 61 3.96 -30.04 4.02
CA ASP A 61 5.05 -29.06 4.16
C ASP A 61 4.82 -28.09 5.31
N SER A 62 3.59 -27.95 5.80
CA SER A 62 3.25 -27.11 6.97
C SER A 62 3.73 -27.67 8.32
N MET A 63 4.20 -28.90 8.37
CA MET A 63 4.66 -29.51 9.60
C MET A 63 6.07 -29.06 9.95
N PRO A 64 6.33 -28.70 11.23
CA PRO A 64 7.69 -28.39 11.69
C PRO A 64 8.64 -29.58 11.49
N ARG A 65 9.82 -29.34 10.91
CA ARG A 65 10.84 -30.34 10.65
C ARG A 65 12.24 -29.73 10.71
N GLU A 66 13.25 -30.58 10.91
CA GLU A 66 14.63 -30.14 10.82
C GLU A 66 15.05 -29.90 9.37
N GLU A 67 16.07 -29.07 9.17
CA GLU A 67 16.56 -28.75 7.83
C GLU A 67 17.11 -30.02 7.16
N GLY A 68 16.55 -30.36 5.96
CA GLY A 68 16.92 -31.57 5.23
C GLY A 68 16.05 -32.80 5.48
N GLU A 69 15.14 -32.76 6.46
CA GLU A 69 14.16 -33.84 6.64
C GLU A 69 13.10 -33.84 5.56
N PRO A 70 12.74 -35.00 4.97
CA PRO A 70 11.65 -35.04 3.99
C PRO A 70 10.29 -34.74 4.64
N ALA A 71 9.38 -34.15 3.86
CA ALA A 71 8.02 -33.96 4.34
C ALA A 71 7.34 -35.30 4.67
N PRO A 72 6.49 -35.36 5.71
CA PRO A 72 5.76 -36.58 6.05
C PRO A 72 4.83 -36.98 4.89
N VAL A 73 4.73 -38.27 4.61
CA VAL A 73 3.88 -38.77 3.53
C VAL A 73 2.41 -38.72 3.94
N PRO A 74 1.54 -38.00 3.21
CA PRO A 74 0.13 -37.92 3.55
C PRO A 74 -0.59 -39.26 3.28
N LYS A 75 -1.50 -39.65 4.19
CA LYS A 75 -2.33 -40.87 4.06
C LYS A 75 -3.70 -40.60 3.46
N GLY A 76 -3.86 -39.55 2.66
CA GLY A 76 -5.10 -39.13 2.03
C GLY A 76 -4.94 -37.81 1.29
N THR A 77 -6.04 -37.30 0.77
CA THR A 77 -6.09 -36.02 0.08
C THR A 77 -6.33 -34.87 1.07
N PRO A 78 -6.06 -33.61 0.69
CA PRO A 78 -6.42 -32.44 1.50
C PRO A 78 -7.90 -32.44 1.92
N GLN A 79 -8.81 -32.88 1.03
CA GLN A 79 -10.22 -32.98 1.35
C GLN A 79 -10.52 -34.05 2.42
N ASP A 80 -9.80 -35.15 2.42
CA ASP A 80 -9.93 -36.20 3.47
C ASP A 80 -9.49 -35.65 4.83
N GLY A 81 -8.41 -34.86 4.86
CA GLY A 81 -7.97 -34.15 6.06
C GLY A 81 -9.04 -33.20 6.61
N ILE A 82 -9.65 -32.41 5.74
CA ILE A 82 -10.78 -31.51 6.09
C ILE A 82 -11.97 -32.29 6.61
N ASN A 83 -12.38 -33.35 5.95
CA ASN A 83 -13.51 -34.19 6.37
C ASN A 83 -13.26 -34.78 7.76
N LYS A 84 -12.06 -35.30 8.02
CA LYS A 84 -11.64 -35.81 9.32
C LYS A 84 -11.73 -34.72 10.41
N LEU A 85 -11.30 -33.51 10.14
CA LEU A 85 -11.42 -32.39 11.08
C LEU A 85 -12.89 -32.03 11.35
N LEU A 86 -13.73 -31.99 10.31
CA LEU A 86 -15.17 -31.74 10.46
C LEU A 86 -15.85 -32.76 11.36
N GLU A 87 -15.57 -34.04 11.18
CA GLU A 87 -16.07 -35.10 12.09
C GLU A 87 -15.63 -34.88 13.53
N MET A 88 -14.38 -34.45 13.73
CA MET A 88 -13.88 -34.16 15.08
C MET A 88 -14.61 -32.99 15.75
N THR A 89 -15.03 -31.94 15.00
CA THR A 89 -15.77 -30.82 15.58
C THR A 89 -17.14 -31.22 16.14
N GLN A 90 -17.71 -32.36 15.74
CA GLN A 90 -19.00 -32.85 16.19
C GLN A 90 -18.93 -33.63 17.52
N ARG A 91 -17.77 -33.80 18.11
CA ARG A 91 -17.58 -34.54 19.37
C ARG A 91 -18.17 -33.80 20.57
N LYS A 92 -19.00 -34.45 21.35
CA LYS A 92 -19.72 -33.83 22.50
C LYS A 92 -18.89 -33.33 23.67
N LYS A 93 -17.59 -33.74 23.76
CA LYS A 93 -16.74 -33.49 24.93
C LYS A 93 -15.52 -32.59 24.63
N LEU A 94 -15.57 -31.83 23.55
CA LEU A 94 -14.50 -30.87 23.26
C LEU A 94 -14.60 -29.66 24.19
N ASN A 95 -13.43 -29.24 24.74
CA ASN A 95 -13.36 -27.95 25.40
C ASN A 95 -13.23 -26.82 24.37
N SER A 96 -13.40 -25.56 24.81
CA SER A 96 -13.37 -24.39 23.90
C SER A 96 -12.05 -24.23 23.15
N ASN A 97 -10.92 -24.58 23.77
CA ASN A 97 -9.63 -24.52 23.12
C ASN A 97 -9.47 -25.62 22.06
N GLU A 98 -9.88 -26.86 22.38
CA GLU A 98 -9.87 -27.96 21.39
C GLU A 98 -10.72 -27.63 20.18
N LEU A 99 -11.93 -27.12 20.40
CA LEU A 99 -12.84 -26.74 19.33
C LEU A 99 -12.26 -25.59 18.48
N SER A 100 -11.69 -24.57 19.10
CA SER A 100 -11.11 -23.44 18.38
C SER A 100 -9.89 -23.85 17.55
N GLN A 101 -9.06 -24.75 18.04
CA GLN A 101 -7.91 -25.26 17.28
C GLN A 101 -8.33 -26.13 16.08
N LEU A 102 -9.38 -26.93 16.23
CA LEU A 102 -9.98 -27.66 15.10
C LEU A 102 -10.47 -26.72 14.01
N TRP A 103 -11.21 -25.67 14.39
CA TRP A 103 -11.67 -24.67 13.44
C TRP A 103 -10.54 -23.84 12.81
N ASN A 104 -9.48 -23.55 13.56
CA ASN A 104 -8.29 -22.91 13.03
C ASN A 104 -7.61 -23.76 11.95
N LEU A 105 -7.49 -25.07 12.20
CA LEU A 105 -6.93 -26.02 11.23
C LEU A 105 -7.84 -26.22 10.02
N LEU A 106 -9.16 -26.19 10.21
CA LEU A 106 -10.14 -26.18 9.12
C LEU A 106 -10.03 -24.90 8.26
N ALA A 107 -9.82 -23.75 8.90
CA ALA A 107 -9.58 -22.50 8.18
C ALA A 107 -8.34 -22.59 7.30
N PHE A 108 -7.24 -23.14 7.84
CA PHE A 108 -6.03 -23.41 7.06
C PHE A 108 -6.33 -24.37 5.88
N GLY A 109 -7.03 -25.46 6.10
CA GLY A 109 -7.38 -26.41 5.02
C GLY A 109 -8.26 -25.79 3.93
N TYR A 110 -9.26 -25.00 4.31
CA TYR A 110 -10.07 -24.29 3.32
C TYR A 110 -9.30 -23.21 2.57
N TYR A 111 -8.38 -22.54 3.24
CA TYR A 111 -7.50 -21.56 2.60
C TYR A 111 -6.57 -22.21 1.58
N THR A 112 -5.96 -23.35 1.90
CA THR A 112 -5.13 -24.16 0.98
C THR A 112 -5.90 -24.60 -0.26
N LEU A 113 -7.21 -24.84 -0.13
CA LEU A 113 -8.11 -25.14 -1.25
C LEU A 113 -8.74 -23.90 -1.90
N GLU A 114 -8.23 -22.70 -1.59
CA GLU A 114 -8.71 -21.41 -2.12
C GLU A 114 -10.20 -21.15 -1.87
N ASN A 115 -10.79 -21.79 -0.85
CA ASN A 115 -12.21 -21.65 -0.51
C ASN A 115 -12.40 -20.51 0.51
N VAL A 116 -12.30 -19.27 0.06
CA VAL A 116 -12.40 -18.07 0.90
C VAL A 116 -13.67 -18.04 1.76
N PRO A 117 -14.88 -18.33 1.25
CA PRO A 117 -16.08 -18.32 2.08
C PRO A 117 -16.02 -19.30 3.25
N ARG A 118 -15.53 -20.53 3.05
CA ARG A 118 -15.39 -21.52 4.11
C ARG A 118 -14.26 -21.19 5.07
N THR A 119 -13.19 -20.55 4.58
CA THR A 119 -12.10 -20.05 5.42
C THR A 119 -12.62 -18.99 6.40
N ILE A 120 -13.39 -18.01 5.91
CA ILE A 120 -14.03 -16.99 6.74
C ILE A 120 -14.93 -17.66 7.79
N TYR A 121 -15.82 -18.53 7.37
CA TYR A 121 -16.70 -19.26 8.28
C TYR A 121 -15.93 -20.00 9.38
N ALA A 122 -14.85 -20.68 9.03
CA ALA A 122 -14.04 -21.41 10.02
C ALA A 122 -13.37 -20.47 11.03
N TYR A 123 -12.81 -19.34 10.61
CA TYR A 123 -12.27 -18.34 11.55
C TYR A 123 -13.37 -17.69 12.41
N GLU A 124 -14.57 -17.49 11.90
CA GLU A 124 -15.72 -17.05 12.70
C GLU A 124 -16.05 -18.06 13.83
N GLN A 125 -15.94 -19.37 13.57
CA GLN A 125 -16.10 -20.40 14.59
C GLN A 125 -14.98 -20.36 15.64
N VAL A 126 -13.74 -20.02 15.27
CA VAL A 126 -12.65 -19.78 16.24
C VAL A 126 -13.03 -18.64 17.18
N VAL A 127 -13.45 -17.50 16.64
CA VAL A 127 -13.88 -16.35 17.46
C VAL A 127 -15.11 -16.66 18.30
N ALA A 128 -16.09 -17.41 17.76
CA ALA A 128 -17.26 -17.86 18.50
C ALA A 128 -16.90 -18.77 19.70
N ALA A 129 -15.96 -19.68 19.53
CA ALA A 129 -15.46 -20.51 20.64
C ALA A 129 -14.83 -19.67 21.75
N GLY A 130 -14.14 -18.57 21.40
CA GLY A 130 -13.60 -17.60 22.34
C GLY A 130 -14.64 -16.84 23.15
N LYS A 131 -15.87 -16.69 22.64
CA LYS A 131 -16.98 -16.04 23.34
C LYS A 131 -17.68 -16.94 24.36
N VAL A 132 -17.66 -18.25 24.15
CA VAL A 132 -18.31 -19.21 25.06
C VAL A 132 -17.37 -19.87 26.04
N GLY A 133 -16.06 -19.81 25.81
CA GLY A 133 -15.04 -20.37 26.67
C GLY A 133 -13.68 -19.70 26.50
N VAL A 134 -12.68 -20.20 27.19
CA VAL A 134 -11.33 -19.59 27.17
C VAL A 134 -10.52 -20.22 26.05
N ILE A 135 -10.03 -19.39 25.15
CA ILE A 135 -9.03 -19.72 24.13
C ILE A 135 -7.79 -18.84 24.30
N THR A 136 -6.69 -19.18 23.65
CA THR A 136 -5.50 -18.36 23.72
C THR A 136 -5.75 -17.00 23.04
N GLU A 137 -5.23 -15.93 23.64
CA GLU A 137 -5.37 -14.57 23.09
C GLU A 137 -4.70 -14.48 21.71
N ALA A 138 -3.56 -15.16 21.53
CA ALA A 138 -2.87 -15.20 20.24
C ALA A 138 -3.74 -15.82 19.14
N LEU A 139 -4.44 -16.93 19.43
CA LEU A 139 -5.33 -17.58 18.48
C LEU A 139 -6.50 -16.66 18.10
N GLU A 140 -7.11 -16.00 19.09
CA GLU A 140 -8.20 -15.08 18.86
C GLU A 140 -7.77 -13.86 18.01
N LYS A 141 -6.62 -13.26 18.35
CA LYS A 141 -6.03 -12.16 17.58
C LYS A 141 -5.72 -12.59 16.14
N ASN A 142 -5.13 -13.75 15.93
CA ASN A 142 -4.79 -14.26 14.60
C ASN A 142 -6.04 -14.54 13.78
N ALA A 143 -7.09 -15.13 14.37
CA ALA A 143 -8.35 -15.37 13.70
C ALA A 143 -9.05 -14.05 13.28
N LEU A 144 -9.09 -13.05 14.17
CA LEU A 144 -9.63 -11.73 13.85
C LEU A 144 -8.82 -11.03 12.76
N ARG A 145 -7.48 -11.15 12.78
CA ARG A 145 -6.61 -10.62 11.73
C ARG A 145 -6.90 -11.27 10.39
N ALA A 146 -7.00 -12.59 10.34
CA ALA A 146 -7.38 -13.31 9.12
C ALA A 146 -8.76 -12.90 8.62
N LEU A 147 -9.75 -12.76 9.52
CA LEU A 147 -11.10 -12.35 9.17
C LEU A 147 -11.14 -10.95 8.53
N PHE A 148 -10.46 -9.97 9.10
CA PHE A 148 -10.50 -8.65 8.49
C PHE A 148 -9.73 -8.59 7.16
N GLN A 149 -8.60 -9.31 7.02
CA GLN A 149 -7.85 -9.38 5.77
C GLN A 149 -8.64 -10.07 4.66
N LEU A 150 -9.27 -11.22 4.97
CA LEU A 150 -10.09 -11.97 4.00
C LEU A 150 -11.33 -11.18 3.58
N ASN A 151 -12.04 -10.56 4.53
CA ASN A 151 -13.20 -9.73 4.19
C ASN A 151 -12.80 -8.52 3.35
N TYR A 152 -11.66 -7.90 3.66
CA TYR A 152 -11.12 -6.81 2.85
C TYR A 152 -10.81 -7.27 1.41
N SER A 153 -10.18 -8.44 1.25
CA SER A 153 -9.80 -8.97 -0.07
C SER A 153 -10.98 -9.30 -0.98
N ILE A 154 -12.16 -9.60 -0.39
CA ILE A 154 -13.41 -9.82 -1.12
C ILE A 154 -14.35 -8.61 -1.09
N GLU A 155 -13.79 -7.41 -0.85
CA GLU A 155 -14.51 -6.12 -0.87
C GLU A 155 -15.63 -5.97 0.17
N LYS A 156 -15.68 -6.83 1.19
CA LYS A 156 -16.58 -6.71 2.34
C LYS A 156 -16.00 -5.78 3.39
N TYR A 157 -15.87 -4.50 3.03
CA TYR A 157 -15.15 -3.51 3.84
C TYR A 157 -15.81 -3.23 5.19
N ARG A 158 -17.14 -3.28 5.29
CA ARG A 158 -17.88 -3.07 6.55
C ARG A 158 -17.60 -4.19 7.55
N GLU A 159 -17.62 -5.43 7.08
CA GLU A 159 -17.27 -6.61 7.87
C GLU A 159 -15.80 -6.56 8.30
N ALA A 160 -14.91 -6.22 7.39
CA ALA A 160 -13.50 -6.04 7.71
C ALA A 160 -13.29 -5.02 8.84
N LEU A 161 -13.92 -3.83 8.76
CA LEU A 161 -13.87 -2.80 9.80
C LEU A 161 -14.43 -3.30 11.15
N SER A 162 -15.48 -4.13 11.13
CA SER A 162 -16.03 -4.73 12.34
C SER A 162 -15.05 -5.67 13.04
N TYR A 163 -14.33 -6.50 12.27
CA TYR A 163 -13.30 -7.39 12.82
C TYR A 163 -12.06 -6.63 13.27
N ILE A 164 -11.64 -5.57 12.57
CA ILE A 164 -10.58 -4.68 13.01
C ILE A 164 -10.88 -4.11 14.38
N LYS A 165 -12.09 -3.59 14.61
CA LYS A 165 -12.50 -3.05 15.91
C LYS A 165 -12.38 -4.08 17.05
N GLN A 166 -12.75 -5.33 16.80
CA GLN A 166 -12.60 -6.42 17.77
C GLN A 166 -11.12 -6.73 18.03
N TRP A 167 -10.31 -6.76 16.96
CA TRP A 167 -8.88 -6.99 17.05
C TRP A 167 -8.17 -5.89 17.85
N GLU A 168 -8.48 -4.62 17.60
CA GLU A 168 -7.91 -3.47 18.33
C GLU A 168 -8.20 -3.55 19.81
N THR A 169 -9.40 -3.98 20.19
CA THR A 169 -9.78 -4.16 21.61
C THR A 169 -8.89 -5.19 22.31
N LEU A 170 -8.51 -6.26 21.63
CA LEU A 170 -7.60 -7.27 22.17
C LEU A 170 -6.14 -6.85 22.11
N ASN A 171 -5.78 -6.12 21.06
CA ASN A 171 -4.40 -5.70 20.81
C ASN A 171 -3.94 -4.53 21.70
N GLY A 172 -4.87 -3.83 22.33
CA GLY A 172 -4.56 -2.62 23.12
C GLY A 172 -4.50 -1.35 22.28
N GLY A 173 -4.92 -1.42 21.02
CA GLY A 173 -4.96 -0.31 20.07
C GLY A 173 -4.59 -0.71 18.65
N PRO A 174 -4.66 0.23 17.69
CA PRO A 174 -4.25 0.02 16.33
C PRO A 174 -2.72 -0.01 16.20
N ASP A 175 -2.24 -0.64 15.13
CA ASP A 175 -0.92 -0.38 14.57
C ASP A 175 -1.06 0.42 13.25
N ALA A 176 0.04 0.99 12.75
CA ALA A 176 0.02 1.82 11.55
C ALA A 176 -0.53 1.07 10.31
N ALA A 177 -0.27 -0.24 10.18
CA ALA A 177 -0.78 -1.03 9.06
C ALA A 177 -2.30 -1.24 9.15
N VAL A 178 -2.82 -1.45 10.36
CA VAL A 178 -4.26 -1.58 10.59
C VAL A 178 -4.97 -0.24 10.40
N SER A 179 -4.41 0.88 10.86
CA SER A 179 -4.96 2.22 10.61
C SER A 179 -4.97 2.54 9.11
N TYR A 180 -3.92 2.18 8.37
CA TYR A 180 -3.92 2.30 6.91
C TYR A 180 -5.03 1.45 6.25
N LEU A 181 -5.23 0.22 6.73
CA LEU A 181 -6.32 -0.63 6.24
C LEU A 181 -7.71 -0.04 6.55
N LYS A 182 -7.89 0.58 7.73
CA LYS A 182 -9.11 1.32 8.06
C LYS A 182 -9.32 2.51 7.12
N ALA A 183 -8.26 3.25 6.83
CA ALA A 183 -8.31 4.38 5.91
C ALA A 183 -8.72 3.93 4.51
N THR A 184 -8.08 2.90 3.97
CA THR A 184 -8.39 2.38 2.64
C THR A 184 -9.78 1.74 2.57
N ALA A 185 -10.23 1.02 3.60
CA ALA A 185 -11.59 0.46 3.65
C ALA A 185 -12.66 1.56 3.67
N ASN A 186 -12.44 2.65 4.42
CA ASN A 186 -13.34 3.80 4.43
C ASN A 186 -13.32 4.58 3.12
N TYR A 187 -12.16 4.67 2.44
CA TYR A 187 -12.06 5.24 1.10
C TYR A 187 -12.93 4.46 0.11
N GLN A 188 -12.85 3.11 0.12
CA GLN A 188 -13.69 2.26 -0.74
C GLN A 188 -15.19 2.39 -0.45
N LEU A 189 -15.56 2.74 0.77
CA LEU A 189 -16.93 3.04 1.19
C LEU A 189 -17.33 4.50 0.94
N GLU A 190 -16.48 5.31 0.30
CA GLU A 190 -16.68 6.74 0.03
C GLU A 190 -16.84 7.59 1.31
N ASN A 191 -16.41 7.06 2.46
CA ASN A 191 -16.38 7.76 3.73
C ASN A 191 -15.09 8.59 3.89
N PHE A 192 -14.83 9.52 2.98
CA PHE A 192 -13.53 10.21 2.84
C PHE A 192 -13.04 10.91 4.11
N ARG A 193 -13.93 11.58 4.86
CA ARG A 193 -13.54 12.22 6.12
C ARG A 193 -13.08 11.20 7.17
N GLN A 194 -13.75 10.06 7.24
CA GLN A 194 -13.37 9.00 8.17
C GLN A 194 -12.08 8.32 7.71
N ALA A 195 -11.91 8.13 6.41
CA ALA A 195 -10.69 7.60 5.80
C ALA A 195 -9.48 8.50 6.12
N LEU A 196 -9.65 9.82 5.95
CA LEU A 196 -8.61 10.80 6.26
C LEU A 196 -8.20 10.76 7.74
N LYS A 197 -9.16 10.65 8.66
CA LYS A 197 -8.86 10.50 10.09
C LYS A 197 -7.91 9.33 10.35
N TRP A 198 -8.17 8.18 9.73
CA TRP A 198 -7.32 7.00 9.89
C TRP A 198 -6.00 7.09 9.15
N ALA A 199 -5.94 7.83 8.03
CA ALA A 199 -4.70 8.09 7.33
C ALA A 199 -3.76 9.03 8.13
N ILE A 200 -4.31 9.99 8.86
CA ILE A 200 -3.54 10.84 9.79
C ILE A 200 -3.08 10.03 11.00
N GLU A 201 -3.94 9.15 11.56
CA GLU A 201 -3.54 8.26 12.67
C GLU A 201 -2.32 7.38 12.33
N VAL A 202 -2.16 6.99 11.05
CA VAL A 202 -0.94 6.29 10.58
C VAL A 202 0.30 7.14 10.83
N GLU A 203 0.23 8.42 10.52
CA GLU A 203 1.33 9.37 10.70
C GLU A 203 1.68 9.53 12.19
N ASP A 204 0.67 9.75 13.03
CA ASP A 204 0.82 9.87 14.48
C ASP A 204 1.51 8.63 15.09
N ILE A 205 1.10 7.42 14.67
CA ILE A 205 1.69 6.16 15.16
C ILE A 205 3.14 6.03 14.71
N VAL A 206 3.42 6.31 13.43
CA VAL A 206 4.77 6.17 12.85
C VAL A 206 5.74 7.17 13.49
N GLU A 207 5.29 8.39 13.74
CA GLU A 207 6.06 9.42 14.43
C GLU A 207 6.34 9.01 15.89
N ALA A 208 5.33 8.55 16.62
CA ALA A 208 5.48 8.07 17.99
C ALA A 208 6.45 6.87 18.10
N GLU A 209 6.52 6.03 17.08
CA GLU A 209 7.42 4.87 16.98
C GLU A 209 8.79 5.23 16.38
N ASN A 210 9.03 6.49 16.03
CA ASN A 210 10.24 7.00 15.37
C ASN A 210 10.60 6.18 14.11
N ARG A 211 9.59 5.90 13.29
CA ARG A 211 9.71 5.18 12.01
C ARG A 211 9.48 6.13 10.84
N GLU A 212 9.90 5.71 9.65
CA GLU A 212 9.66 6.45 8.42
C GLU A 212 8.26 6.16 7.85
N MET A 213 7.62 7.20 7.33
CA MET A 213 6.37 7.09 6.58
C MET A 213 6.61 6.33 5.27
N LYS A 214 5.66 5.47 4.91
CA LYS A 214 5.69 4.82 3.60
C LYS A 214 5.07 5.71 2.53
N GLU A 215 5.59 5.63 1.33
CA GLU A 215 5.12 6.40 0.18
C GLU A 215 3.61 6.27 -0.05
N ASN A 216 3.08 5.05 -0.04
CA ASN A 216 1.66 4.79 -0.25
C ASN A 216 0.76 5.33 0.88
N TRP A 217 1.30 5.52 2.07
CA TRP A 217 0.56 6.08 3.21
C TRP A 217 0.36 7.60 3.04
N LEU A 218 1.42 8.30 2.63
CA LEU A 218 1.32 9.72 2.29
C LEU A 218 0.47 9.95 1.03
N TYR A 219 0.64 9.11 0.01
CA TYR A 219 -0.15 9.26 -1.22
C TYR A 219 -1.66 9.07 -0.98
N LEU A 220 -2.05 8.22 -0.03
CA LEU A 220 -3.46 8.11 0.37
C LEU A 220 -3.99 9.43 0.95
N GLN A 221 -3.18 10.17 1.72
CA GLN A 221 -3.58 11.51 2.20
C GLN A 221 -3.80 12.48 1.05
N VAL A 222 -2.91 12.48 0.04
CA VAL A 222 -3.09 13.31 -1.18
C VAL A 222 -4.43 12.99 -1.87
N VAL A 223 -4.73 11.70 -2.05
CA VAL A 223 -6.00 11.28 -2.67
C VAL A 223 -7.20 11.73 -1.84
N LEU A 224 -7.14 11.54 -0.52
CA LEU A 224 -8.24 11.88 0.39
C LEU A 224 -8.49 13.39 0.49
N TYR A 225 -7.43 14.21 0.55
CA TYR A 225 -7.57 15.65 0.52
C TYR A 225 -8.12 16.15 -0.82
N ASN A 226 -7.75 15.49 -1.93
CA ASN A 226 -8.32 15.81 -3.24
C ASN A 226 -9.81 15.46 -3.34
N GLU A 227 -10.25 14.30 -2.82
CA GLU A 227 -11.68 13.94 -2.76
C GLU A 227 -12.50 14.90 -1.85
N LEU A 228 -11.84 15.52 -0.90
CA LEU A 228 -12.44 16.52 0.00
C LEU A 228 -12.28 17.96 -0.51
N GLU A 229 -11.71 18.16 -1.70
CA GLU A 229 -11.45 19.47 -2.32
C GLU A 229 -10.57 20.39 -1.45
N ASP A 230 -9.72 19.80 -0.58
CA ASP A 230 -8.80 20.50 0.30
C ASP A 230 -7.43 20.67 -0.38
N MET A 231 -7.37 21.59 -1.34
CA MET A 231 -6.20 21.82 -2.19
C MET A 231 -4.96 22.25 -1.38
N ASP A 232 -5.14 23.01 -0.30
CA ASP A 232 -4.01 23.46 0.52
C ASP A 232 -3.30 22.29 1.20
N ASN A 233 -4.05 21.30 1.69
CA ASN A 233 -3.47 20.09 2.26
C ASN A 233 -2.94 19.12 1.19
N VAL A 234 -3.53 19.08 -0.02
CA VAL A 234 -2.94 18.35 -1.16
C VAL A 234 -1.53 18.87 -1.43
N ILE A 235 -1.37 20.20 -1.54
CA ILE A 235 -0.06 20.85 -1.77
C ILE A 235 0.89 20.51 -0.63
N ARG A 236 0.50 20.70 0.62
CA ARG A 236 1.34 20.44 1.79
C ARG A 236 1.89 18.99 1.82
N VAL A 237 1.05 18.01 1.49
CA VAL A 237 1.48 16.61 1.48
C VAL A 237 2.36 16.32 0.27
N LEU A 238 2.07 16.90 -0.90
CA LEU A 238 2.92 16.76 -2.09
C LEU A 238 4.30 17.42 -1.91
N GLU A 239 4.37 18.59 -1.26
CA GLU A 239 5.65 19.24 -0.90
C GLU A 239 6.53 18.31 -0.04
N ARG A 240 5.94 17.60 0.91
CA ARG A 240 6.65 16.56 1.66
C ARG A 240 7.03 15.37 0.77
N MET A 241 6.12 14.90 -0.06
CA MET A 241 6.38 13.73 -0.92
C MET A 241 7.51 13.95 -1.92
N VAL A 242 7.70 15.17 -2.44
CA VAL A 242 8.81 15.45 -3.36
C VAL A 242 10.17 15.49 -2.66
N VAL A 243 10.18 15.67 -1.33
CA VAL A 243 11.40 15.59 -0.49
C VAL A 243 11.69 14.14 -0.10
N ASP A 244 10.69 13.44 0.45
CA ASP A 244 10.86 12.08 0.99
C ASP A 244 10.95 11.02 -0.13
N PHE A 245 10.24 11.24 -1.24
CA PHE A 245 10.13 10.35 -2.39
C PHE A 245 10.26 11.12 -3.70
N PRO A 246 11.45 11.59 -4.09
CA PRO A 246 11.67 12.49 -5.22
C PRO A 246 11.41 11.81 -6.57
N LYS A 247 10.12 11.67 -6.94
CA LYS A 247 9.67 11.08 -8.18
C LYS A 247 9.04 12.15 -9.08
N LYS A 248 9.31 12.10 -10.38
CA LYS A 248 8.76 13.00 -11.39
C LYS A 248 7.26 13.19 -11.27
N GLN A 249 6.52 12.10 -11.04
CA GLN A 249 5.05 12.15 -10.95
C GLN A 249 4.54 13.06 -9.82
N TYR A 250 5.24 13.12 -8.68
CA TYR A 250 4.84 13.99 -7.55
C TYR A 250 5.19 15.44 -7.82
N TRP A 251 6.35 15.71 -8.42
CA TRP A 251 6.69 17.05 -8.89
C TRP A 251 5.69 17.58 -9.93
N MET A 252 5.30 16.74 -10.91
CA MET A 252 4.30 17.09 -11.92
C MET A 252 2.93 17.37 -11.28
N HIS A 253 2.51 16.57 -10.29
CA HIS A 253 1.27 16.78 -9.56
C HIS A 253 1.32 18.09 -8.77
N LEU A 254 2.41 18.34 -8.05
CA LEU A 254 2.63 19.57 -7.29
C LEU A 254 2.61 20.82 -8.19
N ALA A 255 3.30 20.76 -9.34
CA ALA A 255 3.28 21.84 -10.32
C ALA A 255 1.88 22.12 -10.85
N GLY A 256 1.06 21.07 -11.07
CA GLY A 256 -0.34 21.18 -11.43
C GLY A 256 -1.17 21.90 -10.36
N MET A 257 -1.01 21.50 -9.08
CA MET A 257 -1.70 22.14 -7.95
C MET A 257 -1.34 23.62 -7.80
N TYR A 258 -0.06 23.96 -7.98
CA TYR A 258 0.37 25.35 -7.97
C TYR A 258 -0.24 26.15 -9.13
N THR A 259 -0.38 25.54 -10.32
CA THR A 259 -1.06 26.19 -11.46
C THR A 259 -2.54 26.43 -11.17
N GLU A 260 -3.25 25.48 -10.55
CA GLU A 260 -4.67 25.63 -10.16
C GLU A 260 -4.87 26.73 -9.09
N LYS A 261 -3.86 27.00 -8.28
CA LYS A 261 -3.83 28.10 -7.30
C LYS A 261 -3.35 29.43 -7.91
N GLU A 262 -3.04 29.47 -9.19
CA GLU A 262 -2.43 30.64 -9.87
C GLU A 262 -1.08 31.06 -9.23
N TRP A 263 -0.35 30.08 -8.66
CA TRP A 263 1.00 30.29 -8.10
C TRP A 263 2.05 29.97 -9.17
N ASP A 264 2.07 30.82 -10.23
CA ASP A 264 2.87 30.57 -11.44
C ASP A 264 4.36 30.42 -11.17
N ASP A 265 4.94 31.23 -10.28
CA ASP A 265 6.35 31.13 -9.90
C ASP A 265 6.70 29.80 -9.24
N ARG A 266 5.81 29.29 -8.37
CA ARG A 266 6.01 27.99 -7.72
C ARG A 266 5.82 26.84 -8.70
N SER A 267 4.83 26.94 -9.59
CA SER A 267 4.63 25.98 -10.67
C SER A 267 5.85 25.88 -11.57
N LEU A 268 6.39 27.04 -12.02
CA LEU A 268 7.61 27.11 -12.82
C LEU A 268 8.80 26.50 -12.08
N SER A 269 8.97 26.83 -10.79
CA SER A 269 10.05 26.28 -9.95
C SER A 269 9.97 24.77 -9.83
N ALA A 270 8.75 24.20 -9.71
CA ALA A 270 8.55 22.74 -9.64
C ALA A 270 8.91 22.06 -10.98
N TYR A 271 8.52 22.65 -12.14
CA TYR A 271 8.95 22.14 -13.45
C TYR A 271 10.46 22.24 -13.63
N TYR A 272 11.07 23.35 -13.18
CA TYR A 272 12.52 23.52 -13.25
C TYR A 272 13.26 22.50 -12.36
N ALA A 273 12.69 22.16 -11.18
CA ALA A 273 13.24 21.12 -10.32
C ALA A 273 13.24 19.73 -10.98
N ILE A 274 12.20 19.39 -11.79
CA ILE A 274 12.17 18.15 -12.58
C ILE A 274 13.32 18.15 -13.60
N TYR A 275 13.52 19.26 -14.30
CA TYR A 275 14.58 19.44 -15.29
C TYR A 275 15.98 19.33 -14.64
N ALA A 276 16.20 20.06 -13.56
CA ALA A 276 17.49 20.08 -12.85
C ALA A 276 17.90 18.71 -12.29
N GLN A 277 16.93 17.84 -11.99
CA GLN A 277 17.15 16.45 -11.56
C GLN A 277 17.30 15.47 -12.74
N GLY A 278 17.32 15.96 -13.99
CA GLY A 278 17.45 15.11 -15.17
C GLY A 278 16.28 14.17 -15.42
N MET A 279 15.09 14.52 -14.93
CA MET A 279 13.90 13.64 -15.01
C MET A 279 13.09 13.82 -16.30
N PHE A 280 13.41 14.81 -17.14
CA PHE A 280 12.78 14.96 -18.45
C PHE A 280 13.30 13.93 -19.44
N SER A 281 12.40 13.34 -20.20
CA SER A 281 12.70 12.30 -21.18
C SER A 281 11.96 12.49 -22.51
N LYS A 282 11.18 13.58 -22.63
CA LYS A 282 10.38 13.86 -23.83
C LYS A 282 10.64 15.27 -24.33
N ASP A 283 10.67 15.44 -25.64
CA ASP A 283 10.73 16.73 -26.34
C ASP A 283 9.73 17.74 -25.73
N SER A 284 8.46 17.35 -25.67
CA SER A 284 7.39 18.21 -25.18
C SER A 284 7.58 18.77 -23.76
N GLU A 285 8.32 18.06 -22.91
CA GLU A 285 8.56 18.49 -21.52
C GLU A 285 9.59 19.62 -21.47
N VAL A 286 10.65 19.50 -22.24
CA VAL A 286 11.72 20.50 -22.35
C VAL A 286 11.18 21.75 -23.06
N VAL A 287 10.48 21.56 -24.16
CA VAL A 287 9.84 22.66 -24.93
C VAL A 287 8.83 23.41 -24.05
N MET A 288 7.99 22.69 -23.30
CA MET A 288 7.03 23.31 -22.37
C MET A 288 7.74 24.15 -21.30
N LEU A 289 8.81 23.63 -20.68
CA LEU A 289 9.57 24.40 -19.69
C LEU A 289 10.19 25.66 -20.30
N SER A 290 10.79 25.55 -21.51
CA SER A 290 11.36 26.71 -22.22
C SER A 290 10.27 27.77 -22.49
N GLN A 291 9.08 27.37 -22.92
CA GLN A 291 7.95 28.28 -23.15
C GLN A 291 7.47 28.95 -21.84
N ARG A 292 7.40 28.19 -20.73
CA ARG A 292 7.03 28.74 -19.41
C ARG A 292 8.07 29.75 -18.91
N LEU A 293 9.36 29.49 -19.12
CA LEU A 293 10.45 30.42 -18.79
C LEU A 293 10.36 31.70 -19.66
N LEU A 294 10.02 31.59 -20.94
CA LEU A 294 9.77 32.76 -21.78
C LEU A 294 8.60 33.61 -21.29
N ASN A 295 7.50 32.97 -20.92
CA ASN A 295 6.31 33.67 -20.39
C ASN A 295 6.62 34.34 -19.03
N ALA A 296 7.56 33.80 -18.27
CA ALA A 296 8.07 34.39 -17.02
C ALA A 296 9.18 35.44 -17.25
N GLU A 297 9.39 35.87 -18.50
CA GLU A 297 10.41 36.86 -18.88
C GLU A 297 11.86 36.46 -18.54
N VAL A 298 12.16 35.16 -18.58
CA VAL A 298 13.50 34.59 -18.33
C VAL A 298 14.06 33.93 -19.61
N PRO A 299 14.28 34.71 -20.69
CA PRO A 299 14.61 34.15 -22.00
C PRO A 299 15.98 33.48 -22.07
N PHE A 300 16.94 33.89 -21.26
CA PHE A 300 18.25 33.27 -21.21
C PHE A 300 18.17 31.82 -20.71
N GLU A 301 17.49 31.56 -19.61
CA GLU A 301 17.25 30.22 -19.09
C GLU A 301 16.41 29.38 -20.04
N ALA A 302 15.41 29.99 -20.68
CA ALA A 302 14.59 29.33 -21.71
C ALA A 302 15.46 28.81 -22.88
N ALA A 303 16.42 29.63 -23.35
CA ALA A 303 17.37 29.24 -24.37
C ALA A 303 18.29 28.11 -23.87
N SER A 304 18.83 28.24 -22.67
CA SER A 304 19.75 27.27 -22.06
C SER A 304 19.11 25.88 -21.92
N VAL A 305 17.88 25.82 -21.42
CA VAL A 305 17.10 24.57 -21.28
C VAL A 305 16.86 23.91 -22.64
N LEU A 306 16.47 24.69 -23.66
CA LEU A 306 16.16 24.17 -24.98
C LEU A 306 17.43 23.74 -25.73
N GLU A 307 18.53 24.50 -25.63
CA GLU A 307 19.82 24.17 -26.22
C GLU A 307 20.38 22.87 -25.62
N GLN A 308 20.30 22.73 -24.29
CA GLN A 308 20.72 21.51 -23.63
C GLN A 308 19.86 20.30 -24.07
N GLY A 309 18.55 20.48 -24.19
CA GLY A 309 17.66 19.41 -24.67
C GLY A 309 17.95 18.98 -26.11
N LEU A 310 18.34 19.92 -27.00
CA LEU A 310 18.80 19.61 -28.36
C LEU A 310 20.15 18.86 -28.34
N LYS A 311 21.08 19.26 -27.47
CA LYS A 311 22.40 18.62 -27.34
C LYS A 311 22.28 17.19 -26.78
N ASP A 312 21.35 16.96 -25.84
CA ASP A 312 21.11 15.66 -25.21
C ASP A 312 20.21 14.77 -26.07
N GLU A 313 19.84 15.22 -27.28
CA GLU A 313 18.96 14.52 -28.22
C GLU A 313 17.55 14.21 -27.66
N ILE A 314 17.15 14.88 -26.58
CA ILE A 314 15.81 14.81 -26.01
C ILE A 314 14.83 15.63 -26.86
N VAL A 315 15.29 16.77 -27.37
CA VAL A 315 14.55 17.66 -28.25
C VAL A 315 14.99 17.44 -29.69
N GLU A 316 14.00 17.22 -30.56
CA GLU A 316 14.26 17.08 -31.98
C GLU A 316 14.67 18.43 -32.62
N ALA A 317 15.75 18.43 -33.39
CA ALA A 317 16.15 19.59 -34.19
C ALA A 317 15.23 19.69 -35.42
N ASN A 318 14.13 20.44 -35.28
CA ASN A 318 13.18 20.75 -36.36
C ASN A 318 12.94 22.26 -36.42
N GLU A 319 12.25 22.70 -37.46
CA GLU A 319 11.97 24.13 -37.68
C GLU A 319 11.33 24.80 -36.45
N LYS A 320 10.32 24.18 -35.86
CA LYS A 320 9.55 24.71 -34.71
C LYS A 320 10.44 24.92 -33.48
N ASN A 321 11.24 23.93 -33.10
CA ASN A 321 12.08 23.97 -31.93
C ASN A 321 13.27 24.92 -32.10
N LEU A 322 13.86 24.97 -33.30
CA LEU A 322 14.94 25.90 -33.61
C LEU A 322 14.45 27.36 -33.69
N ARG A 323 13.24 27.61 -34.21
CA ARG A 323 12.62 28.94 -34.15
C ARG A 323 12.34 29.40 -32.72
N LEU A 324 11.92 28.48 -31.83
CA LEU A 324 11.73 28.79 -30.43
C LEU A 324 13.08 29.16 -29.77
N LEU A 325 14.15 28.39 -30.05
CA LEU A 325 15.49 28.69 -29.57
C LEU A 325 16.00 30.06 -30.03
N ALA A 326 15.83 30.35 -31.32
CA ALA A 326 16.20 31.64 -31.91
C ALA A 326 15.41 32.81 -31.27
N THR A 327 14.14 32.60 -30.96
CA THR A 327 13.31 33.59 -30.24
C THR A 327 13.84 33.80 -28.82
N CYS A 328 14.20 32.74 -28.10
CA CYS A 328 14.78 32.83 -26.78
C CYS A 328 16.08 33.65 -26.79
N TYR A 329 17.00 33.37 -27.74
CA TYR A 329 18.24 34.12 -27.88
C TYR A 329 18.01 35.60 -28.32
N THR A 330 17.03 35.83 -29.17
CA THR A 330 16.67 37.22 -29.57
C THR A 330 16.22 38.02 -28.34
N LEU A 331 15.34 37.46 -27.53
CA LEU A 331 14.80 38.12 -26.33
C LEU A 331 15.87 38.26 -25.22
N SER A 332 16.82 37.35 -25.14
CA SER A 332 17.96 37.47 -24.23
C SER A 332 19.11 38.35 -24.73
N GLN A 333 18.93 38.96 -25.94
CA GLN A 333 19.87 39.83 -26.61
C GLN A 333 21.22 39.13 -27.02
N ASP A 334 21.27 37.83 -27.09
CA ASP A 334 22.38 37.04 -27.64
C ASP A 334 22.21 36.94 -29.18
N MET A 335 22.50 38.06 -29.89
CA MET A 335 22.26 38.12 -31.33
C MET A 335 23.10 37.15 -32.15
N ALA A 336 24.29 36.79 -31.68
CA ALA A 336 25.16 35.84 -32.38
C ALA A 336 24.53 34.44 -32.41
N LYS A 337 24.05 33.97 -31.26
CA LYS A 337 23.36 32.67 -31.18
C LYS A 337 21.95 32.72 -31.80
N ALA A 338 21.28 33.85 -31.75
CA ALA A 338 19.99 34.02 -32.40
C ALA A 338 20.10 33.84 -33.92
N ILE A 339 21.14 34.44 -34.56
CA ILE A 339 21.38 34.28 -36.01
C ILE A 339 21.65 32.82 -36.34
N ASP A 340 22.59 32.14 -35.59
CA ASP A 340 22.89 30.73 -35.82
C ASP A 340 21.60 29.85 -35.72
N ALA A 341 20.79 30.08 -34.71
CA ALA A 341 19.56 29.32 -34.51
C ALA A 341 18.53 29.56 -35.64
N TRP A 342 18.42 30.83 -36.13
CA TRP A 342 17.56 31.16 -37.28
C TRP A 342 18.08 30.50 -38.58
N GLU A 343 19.39 30.49 -38.81
CA GLU A 343 19.99 29.85 -39.97
C GLU A 343 19.75 28.34 -39.94
N ARG A 344 19.93 27.71 -38.81
CA ARG A 344 19.62 26.27 -38.62
C ARG A 344 18.14 25.98 -38.85
N ALA A 345 17.22 26.84 -38.34
CA ALA A 345 15.79 26.66 -38.56
C ALA A 345 15.41 26.74 -40.05
N SER A 346 16.09 27.60 -40.82
CA SER A 346 15.82 27.78 -42.26
C SER A 346 16.17 26.53 -43.09
N GLN A 347 17.02 25.63 -42.58
CA GLN A 347 17.37 24.40 -43.27
C GLN A 347 16.27 23.33 -43.21
N TYR A 348 15.30 23.51 -42.33
CA TYR A 348 14.13 22.63 -42.14
C TYR A 348 12.83 23.20 -42.71
N ALA A 349 12.87 24.42 -43.33
CA ALA A 349 11.73 25.12 -43.89
C ALA A 349 11.28 24.60 -45.27
#